data_41bf4edf34537d9ef648f301aa84ba7d
#
_entry.id   41bf4edf34537d9ef648f301aa84ba7d
#
_cell.length_a   1.000
_cell.length_b   1.000
_cell.length_c   1.000
_cell.angle_alpha   90.00
_cell.angle_beta   90.00
_cell.angle_gamma   90.00
#
_symmetry.space_group_name_H-M   'P 1'
#
loop_
_entity.id
_entity.type
_entity.pdbx_description
1 polymer ?
#
loop_
_entity_poly.entity_id
_entity_poly.type
_entity_poly.pdbx_seq_one_letter_code
_entity_poly.pdbx_strand_id
1 'polypeptide(L)'
;MELRLLRYFLTVAKEQSFTKAAEQLHITQPTLSRQMAAFEEDLGITLFIRSGKKISLTEEGILLKRRALEILNLEERTLEELKGKEEVVESTITIGCGEFAAVETLAKICKTYKEKYPLVQIVLHTATADAVYEMMNKGLVDIALFMEPVDTEGLDYIRITDCDHWCVGMRPDDPLAEKEFIRKEDLIGKPLILPERVNVQSELANWFGKDFSKLQIAFTSNLGTNAGVMA
;
A
#
# COMPACT_ATOMS: atom_id res chain seq x y z
N MET A 1 14.25 -25.90 -6.76
CA MET A 1 14.02 -24.81 -5.78
C MET A 1 13.53 -25.44 -4.47
N GLU A 2 14.27 -25.29 -3.37
CA GLU A 2 13.91 -25.86 -2.06
C GLU A 2 13.17 -24.81 -1.21
N LEU A 3 12.12 -25.21 -0.49
CA LEU A 3 11.36 -24.31 0.40
C LEU A 3 12.23 -23.66 1.48
N ARG A 4 13.25 -24.35 1.94
CA ARG A 4 14.23 -23.82 2.89
C ARG A 4 14.97 -22.60 2.33
N LEU A 5 15.34 -22.61 1.04
CA LEU A 5 16.03 -21.48 0.41
C LEU A 5 15.09 -20.27 0.26
N LEU A 6 13.79 -20.49 0.02
CA LEU A 6 12.80 -19.43 0.04
C LEU A 6 12.67 -18.78 1.42
N ARG A 7 12.68 -19.59 2.51
CA ARG A 7 12.67 -19.06 3.88
C ARG A 7 13.94 -18.24 4.16
N TYR A 8 15.11 -18.69 3.74
CA TYR A 8 16.36 -17.96 3.87
C TYR A 8 16.34 -16.64 3.11
N PHE A 9 15.89 -16.69 1.85
CA PHE A 9 15.72 -15.51 1.01
C PHE A 9 14.80 -14.46 1.65
N LEU A 10 13.62 -14.87 2.12
CA LEU A 10 12.67 -13.97 2.76
C LEU A 10 13.22 -13.36 4.06
N THR A 11 13.98 -14.13 4.85
CA THR A 11 14.60 -13.62 6.07
C THR A 11 15.65 -12.57 5.74
N VAL A 12 16.51 -12.78 4.71
CA VAL A 12 17.48 -11.77 4.25
C VAL A 12 16.77 -10.53 3.73
N ALA A 13 15.69 -10.70 2.96
CA ALA A 13 14.92 -9.60 2.42
C ALA A 13 14.25 -8.75 3.52
N LYS A 14 13.78 -9.38 4.59
CA LYS A 14 13.19 -8.73 5.77
C LYS A 14 14.23 -7.96 6.58
N GLU A 15 15.32 -8.63 6.93
CA GLU A 15 16.36 -8.06 7.80
C GLU A 15 17.28 -7.06 7.08
N GLN A 16 17.26 -7.04 5.75
CA GLN A 16 18.16 -6.24 4.90
C GLN A 16 19.64 -6.39 5.30
N SER A 17 19.99 -7.52 5.92
CA SER A 17 21.31 -7.82 6.48
C SER A 17 21.52 -9.33 6.55
N PHE A 18 22.56 -9.84 5.90
CA PHE A 18 22.94 -11.25 5.99
C PHE A 18 23.33 -11.66 7.42
N THR A 19 23.93 -10.78 8.19
CA THR A 19 24.34 -11.06 9.57
C THR A 19 23.11 -11.26 10.47
N LYS A 20 22.19 -10.30 10.47
CA LYS A 20 20.94 -10.40 11.25
C LYS A 20 20.08 -11.57 10.82
N ALA A 21 19.96 -11.79 9.51
CA ALA A 21 19.22 -12.92 8.97
C ALA A 21 19.81 -14.26 9.41
N ALA A 22 21.14 -14.39 9.40
CA ALA A 22 21.82 -15.60 9.87
C ALA A 22 21.61 -15.86 11.37
N GLU A 23 21.64 -14.81 12.19
CA GLU A 23 21.31 -14.88 13.62
C GLU A 23 19.87 -15.38 13.83
N GLN A 24 18.90 -14.83 13.12
CA GLN A 24 17.49 -15.24 13.20
C GLN A 24 17.29 -16.68 12.73
N LEU A 25 18.03 -17.12 11.72
CA LEU A 25 17.97 -18.49 11.18
C LEU A 25 18.83 -19.49 11.96
N HIS A 26 19.54 -19.06 12.99
CA HIS A 26 20.46 -19.87 13.79
C HIS A 26 21.52 -20.60 12.96
N ILE A 27 22.06 -19.92 11.95
CA ILE A 27 23.16 -20.39 11.11
C ILE A 27 24.28 -19.34 11.02
N THR A 28 25.44 -19.73 10.50
CA THR A 28 26.51 -18.75 10.31
C THR A 28 26.29 -17.89 9.06
N GLN A 29 26.70 -16.62 9.15
CA GLN A 29 26.57 -15.69 8.01
C GLN A 29 27.27 -16.21 6.73
N PRO A 30 28.51 -16.79 6.78
CA PRO A 30 29.12 -17.40 5.59
C PRO A 30 28.31 -18.52 4.98
N THR A 31 27.61 -19.31 5.80
CA THR A 31 26.73 -20.38 5.31
C THR A 31 25.53 -19.81 4.58
N LEU A 32 24.84 -18.83 5.19
CA LEU A 32 23.70 -18.17 4.56
C LEU A 32 24.11 -17.48 3.25
N SER A 33 25.24 -16.76 3.24
CA SER A 33 25.73 -16.08 2.04
C SER A 33 26.04 -17.04 0.90
N ARG A 34 26.66 -18.18 1.19
CA ARG A 34 26.93 -19.24 0.19
C ARG A 34 25.64 -19.88 -0.33
N GLN A 35 24.67 -20.17 0.52
CA GLN A 35 23.39 -20.73 0.14
C GLN A 35 22.61 -19.76 -0.77
N MET A 36 22.62 -18.48 -0.49
CA MET A 36 21.96 -17.48 -1.33
C MET A 36 22.69 -17.28 -2.66
N ALA A 37 24.03 -17.27 -2.68
CA ALA A 37 24.80 -17.20 -3.91
C ALA A 37 24.54 -18.42 -4.83
N ALA A 38 24.54 -19.62 -4.27
CA ALA A 38 24.19 -20.84 -5.02
C ALA A 38 22.75 -20.80 -5.53
N PHE A 39 21.83 -20.23 -4.74
CA PHE A 39 20.43 -20.08 -5.14
C PHE A 39 20.26 -19.08 -6.31
N GLU A 40 20.98 -17.95 -6.28
CA GLU A 40 21.03 -17.00 -7.40
C GLU A 40 21.62 -17.65 -8.65
N GLU A 41 22.68 -18.46 -8.50
CA GLU A 41 23.31 -19.20 -9.60
C GLU A 41 22.37 -20.25 -10.21
N ASP A 42 21.68 -21.04 -9.37
CA ASP A 42 20.70 -22.05 -9.82
C ASP A 42 19.53 -21.43 -10.59
N LEU A 43 19.13 -20.20 -10.23
CA LEU A 43 18.06 -19.46 -10.90
C LEU A 43 18.57 -18.68 -12.13
N GLY A 44 19.88 -18.47 -12.25
CA GLY A 44 20.50 -17.65 -13.30
C GLY A 44 20.20 -16.16 -13.20
N ILE A 45 19.83 -15.67 -12.00
CA ILE A 45 19.43 -14.27 -11.74
C ILE A 45 20.05 -13.76 -10.45
N THR A 46 20.17 -12.45 -10.34
CA THR A 46 20.60 -11.78 -9.10
C THR A 46 19.36 -11.32 -8.33
N LEU A 47 19.27 -11.67 -7.06
CA LEU A 47 18.13 -11.33 -6.18
C LEU A 47 18.42 -10.15 -5.27
N PHE A 48 19.70 -9.90 -4.97
CA PHE A 48 20.12 -8.88 -4.00
C PHE A 48 21.07 -7.86 -4.62
N ILE A 49 20.80 -6.59 -4.33
CA ILE A 49 21.72 -5.47 -4.58
C ILE A 49 22.47 -5.20 -3.28
N ARG A 50 23.80 -5.27 -3.34
CA ARG A 50 24.69 -4.98 -2.19
C ARG A 50 25.23 -3.57 -2.33
N SER A 51 24.73 -2.63 -1.54
CA SER A 51 25.22 -1.26 -1.49
C SER A 51 25.80 -0.94 -0.10
N GLY A 52 27.11 -1.14 0.05
CA GLY A 52 27.79 -0.95 1.33
C GLY A 52 27.25 -1.88 2.42
N LYS A 53 26.65 -1.31 3.47
CA LYS A 53 26.09 -2.07 4.60
C LYS A 53 24.60 -2.42 4.42
N LYS A 54 23.95 -1.91 3.39
CA LYS A 54 22.53 -2.18 3.12
C LYS A 54 22.37 -3.18 1.99
N ILE A 55 21.34 -4.03 2.13
CA ILE A 55 20.91 -4.99 1.13
C ILE A 55 19.51 -4.61 0.71
N SER A 56 19.29 -4.48 -0.60
CA SER A 56 17.97 -4.32 -1.20
C SER A 56 17.72 -5.44 -2.21
N LEU A 57 16.49 -5.60 -2.63
CA LEU A 57 16.11 -6.56 -3.65
C LEU A 57 16.25 -5.95 -5.05
N THR A 58 16.57 -6.79 -6.03
CA THR A 58 16.39 -6.50 -7.46
C THR A 58 14.90 -6.58 -7.83
N GLU A 59 14.53 -6.27 -9.06
CA GLU A 59 13.17 -6.48 -9.57
C GLU A 59 12.79 -7.97 -9.52
N GLU A 60 13.71 -8.86 -9.90
CA GLU A 60 13.54 -10.31 -9.80
C GLU A 60 13.42 -10.76 -8.33
N GLY A 61 14.18 -10.13 -7.43
CA GLY A 61 14.08 -10.36 -6.00
C GLY A 61 12.73 -9.94 -5.42
N ILE A 62 12.16 -8.83 -5.87
CA ILE A 62 10.81 -8.39 -5.49
C ILE A 62 9.76 -9.38 -5.98
N LEU A 63 9.87 -9.81 -7.24
CA LEU A 63 8.98 -10.84 -7.79
C LEU A 63 9.08 -12.14 -7.00
N LEU A 64 10.32 -12.61 -6.75
CA LEU A 64 10.52 -13.84 -5.99
C LEU A 64 9.99 -13.72 -4.56
N LYS A 65 10.13 -12.56 -3.91
CA LYS A 65 9.59 -12.33 -2.56
C LYS A 65 8.09 -12.59 -2.51
N ARG A 66 7.33 -12.03 -3.47
CA ARG A 66 5.89 -12.24 -3.56
C ARG A 66 5.56 -13.71 -3.74
N ARG A 67 6.19 -14.37 -4.72
CA ARG A 67 5.94 -15.80 -5.02
C ARG A 67 6.40 -16.73 -3.91
N ALA A 68 7.50 -16.41 -3.23
CA ALA A 68 7.98 -17.19 -2.10
C ALA A 68 6.99 -17.18 -0.93
N LEU A 69 6.37 -16.04 -0.64
CA LEU A 69 5.32 -15.94 0.37
C LEU A 69 4.09 -16.79 0.00
N GLU A 70 3.65 -16.74 -1.26
CA GLU A 70 2.52 -17.55 -1.75
C GLU A 70 2.82 -19.06 -1.63
N ILE A 71 4.02 -19.50 -2.03
CA ILE A 71 4.44 -20.90 -1.98
C ILE A 71 4.52 -21.42 -0.54
N LEU A 72 5.13 -20.64 0.37
CA LEU A 72 5.27 -21.06 1.76
C LEU A 72 3.93 -21.06 2.50
N ASN A 73 3.04 -20.13 2.17
CA ASN A 73 1.67 -20.15 2.71
C ASN A 73 0.90 -21.37 2.22
N LEU A 74 1.01 -21.73 0.93
CA LEU A 74 0.38 -22.95 0.39
C LEU A 74 0.94 -24.21 1.05
N GLU A 75 2.25 -24.29 1.29
CA GLU A 75 2.87 -25.40 2.03
C GLU A 75 2.26 -25.53 3.43
N GLU A 76 2.19 -24.44 4.18
CA GLU A 76 1.69 -24.40 5.55
C GLU A 76 0.21 -24.83 5.62
N ARG A 77 -0.63 -24.26 4.76
CA ARG A 77 -2.04 -24.64 4.63
C ARG A 77 -2.21 -26.11 4.27
N THR A 78 -1.44 -26.61 3.31
CA THR A 78 -1.49 -28.04 2.93
C THR A 78 -1.17 -28.94 4.12
N LEU A 79 -0.16 -28.58 4.92
CA LEU A 79 0.20 -29.34 6.11
C LEU A 79 -0.88 -29.30 7.21
N GLU A 80 -1.60 -28.18 7.32
CA GLU A 80 -2.70 -28.02 8.27
C GLU A 80 -3.93 -28.81 7.85
N GLU A 81 -4.30 -28.75 6.57
CA GLU A 81 -5.39 -29.54 5.99
C GLU A 81 -5.15 -31.07 6.18
N LEU A 82 -3.91 -31.51 5.92
CA LEU A 82 -3.55 -32.92 6.11
C LEU A 82 -3.61 -33.37 7.59
N LYS A 83 -3.43 -32.45 8.54
CA LYS A 83 -3.53 -32.73 9.97
C LYS A 83 -4.96 -32.75 10.51
N GLY A 84 -5.95 -32.46 9.65
CA GLY A 84 -7.37 -32.43 10.03
C GLY A 84 -7.70 -31.34 11.05
N LYS A 85 -6.86 -30.32 11.18
CA LYS A 85 -7.19 -29.13 11.97
C LYS A 85 -8.19 -28.30 11.19
N GLU A 86 -9.30 -27.94 11.82
CA GLU A 86 -10.14 -26.85 11.34
C GLU A 86 -9.24 -25.63 11.11
N GLU A 87 -9.40 -25.00 9.97
CA GLU A 87 -8.56 -23.90 9.50
C GLU A 87 -8.64 -22.72 10.50
N VAL A 88 -7.76 -22.73 11.50
CA VAL A 88 -7.56 -21.55 12.35
C VAL A 88 -6.69 -20.59 11.56
N VAL A 89 -7.36 -19.73 10.76
CA VAL A 89 -6.68 -18.72 9.96
C VAL A 89 -6.20 -17.61 10.90
N GLU A 90 -4.92 -17.68 11.26
CA GLU A 90 -4.22 -16.63 11.98
C GLU A 90 -3.21 -16.00 11.04
N SER A 91 -3.46 -14.76 10.63
CA SER A 91 -2.57 -14.00 9.74
C SER A 91 -2.78 -12.51 9.90
N THR A 92 -1.88 -11.72 9.33
CA THR A 92 -2.05 -10.28 9.23
C THR A 92 -2.27 -9.92 7.77
N ILE A 93 -3.35 -9.18 7.49
CA ILE A 93 -3.62 -8.58 6.19
C ILE A 93 -3.31 -7.09 6.28
N THR A 94 -2.38 -6.62 5.48
CA THR A 94 -1.99 -5.21 5.43
C THR A 94 -2.67 -4.55 4.24
N ILE A 95 -3.48 -3.53 4.50
CA ILE A 95 -4.25 -2.82 3.49
C ILE A 95 -3.74 -1.38 3.39
N GLY A 96 -3.39 -0.95 2.17
CA GLY A 96 -3.05 0.44 1.89
C GLY A 96 -4.24 1.19 1.29
N CYS A 97 -4.51 2.41 1.73
CA CYS A 97 -5.56 3.24 1.15
C CYS A 97 -5.28 4.73 1.32
N GLY A 98 -5.97 5.55 0.53
CA GLY A 98 -6.09 7.00 0.76
C GLY A 98 -7.22 7.35 1.70
N GLU A 99 -7.50 8.66 1.82
CA GLU A 99 -8.66 9.19 2.55
C GLU A 99 -9.78 9.50 1.55
N PHE A 100 -10.74 8.59 1.41
CA PHE A 100 -11.90 8.73 0.53
C PHE A 100 -13.09 7.88 1.01
N ALA A 101 -14.30 8.16 0.50
CA ALA A 101 -15.55 7.57 0.99
C ALA A 101 -15.62 6.05 0.80
N ALA A 102 -15.01 5.50 -0.24
CA ALA A 102 -14.98 4.06 -0.49
C ALA A 102 -14.33 3.23 0.64
N VAL A 103 -13.60 3.87 1.59
CA VAL A 103 -13.13 3.23 2.82
C VAL A 103 -14.29 2.70 3.67
N GLU A 104 -15.50 3.26 3.56
CA GLU A 104 -16.68 2.73 4.24
C GLU A 104 -17.03 1.32 3.73
N THR A 105 -16.97 1.10 2.43
CA THR A 105 -17.16 -0.23 1.83
C THR A 105 -16.07 -1.20 2.26
N LEU A 106 -14.80 -0.75 2.27
CA LEU A 106 -13.69 -1.54 2.80
C LEU A 106 -13.94 -1.94 4.27
N ALA A 107 -14.41 -1.01 5.11
CA ALA A 107 -14.70 -1.29 6.51
C ALA A 107 -15.79 -2.36 6.68
N LYS A 108 -16.84 -2.34 5.85
CA LYS A 108 -17.89 -3.37 5.84
C LYS A 108 -17.34 -4.74 5.46
N ILE A 109 -16.49 -4.79 4.43
CA ILE A 109 -15.80 -6.03 4.01
C ILE A 109 -14.91 -6.55 5.14
N CYS A 110 -14.08 -5.71 5.73
CA CYS A 110 -13.20 -6.07 6.84
C CYS A 110 -13.99 -6.61 8.04
N LYS A 111 -15.13 -5.98 8.37
CA LYS A 111 -16.00 -6.44 9.45
C LYS A 111 -16.53 -7.85 9.18
N THR A 112 -17.11 -8.09 8.00
CA THR A 112 -17.64 -9.42 7.60
C THR A 112 -16.53 -10.46 7.59
N TYR A 113 -15.34 -10.10 7.12
CA TYR A 113 -14.18 -10.98 7.11
C TYR A 113 -13.73 -11.35 8.52
N LYS A 114 -13.69 -10.39 9.44
CA LYS A 114 -13.34 -10.61 10.86
C LYS A 114 -14.35 -11.47 11.59
N GLU A 115 -15.64 -11.40 11.24
CA GLU A 115 -16.69 -12.28 11.79
C GLU A 115 -16.43 -13.75 11.41
N LYS A 116 -15.94 -14.00 10.19
CA LYS A 116 -15.61 -15.33 9.68
C LYS A 116 -14.24 -15.83 10.16
N TYR A 117 -13.26 -14.93 10.26
CA TYR A 117 -11.88 -15.24 10.64
C TYR A 117 -11.41 -14.34 11.80
N PRO A 118 -11.82 -14.62 13.04
CA PRO A 118 -11.60 -13.75 14.19
C PRO A 118 -10.13 -13.48 14.53
N LEU A 119 -9.25 -14.43 14.22
CA LEU A 119 -7.82 -14.36 14.56
C LEU A 119 -7.00 -13.59 13.49
N VAL A 120 -7.58 -13.28 12.33
CA VAL A 120 -6.88 -12.46 11.33
C VAL A 120 -6.78 -11.03 11.83
N GLN A 121 -5.58 -10.48 11.85
CA GLN A 121 -5.35 -9.05 12.10
C GLN A 121 -5.43 -8.27 10.79
N ILE A 122 -6.09 -7.12 10.80
CA ILE A 122 -6.13 -6.20 9.67
C ILE A 122 -5.38 -4.94 10.08
N VAL A 123 -4.33 -4.61 9.32
CA VAL A 123 -3.52 -3.40 9.49
C VAL A 123 -3.84 -2.46 8.35
N LEU A 124 -4.27 -1.24 8.66
CA LEU A 124 -4.57 -0.22 7.66
C LEU A 124 -3.46 0.82 7.61
N HIS A 125 -2.88 1.01 6.44
CA HIS A 125 -1.92 2.07 6.15
C HIS A 125 -2.59 3.16 5.31
N THR A 126 -2.74 4.36 5.87
CA THR A 126 -3.26 5.52 5.14
C THR A 126 -2.11 6.33 4.58
N ALA A 127 -2.07 6.47 3.27
CA ALA A 127 -1.02 7.21 2.56
C ALA A 127 -1.52 7.70 1.19
N THR A 128 -0.70 8.47 0.49
CA THR A 128 -0.99 8.83 -0.91
C THR A 128 -0.96 7.59 -1.81
N ALA A 129 -1.67 7.64 -2.94
CA ALA A 129 -1.71 6.52 -3.87
C ALA A 129 -0.30 6.09 -4.33
N ASP A 130 0.59 7.05 -4.60
CA ASP A 130 1.95 6.75 -5.04
C ASP A 130 2.76 6.03 -3.94
N ALA A 131 2.61 6.45 -2.69
CA ALA A 131 3.25 5.80 -1.55
C ALA A 131 2.69 4.39 -1.31
N VAL A 132 1.37 4.21 -1.42
CA VAL A 132 0.73 2.89 -1.31
C VAL A 132 1.18 1.98 -2.45
N TYR A 133 1.26 2.48 -3.68
CA TYR A 133 1.76 1.74 -4.83
C TYR A 133 3.21 1.27 -4.61
N GLU A 134 4.06 2.16 -4.10
CA GLU A 134 5.44 1.80 -3.74
C GLU A 134 5.50 0.74 -2.63
N MET A 135 4.61 0.83 -1.63
CA MET A 135 4.50 -0.18 -0.56
C MET A 135 4.05 -1.54 -1.11
N MET A 136 3.10 -1.57 -2.06
CA MET A 136 2.69 -2.81 -2.74
C MET A 136 3.86 -3.45 -3.50
N ASN A 137 4.58 -2.66 -4.28
CA ASN A 137 5.75 -3.14 -5.03
C ASN A 137 6.84 -3.71 -4.12
N LYS A 138 6.98 -3.15 -2.92
CA LYS A 138 7.91 -3.66 -1.88
C LYS A 138 7.34 -4.84 -1.09
N GLY A 139 6.10 -5.26 -1.34
CA GLY A 139 5.40 -6.31 -0.60
C GLY A 139 5.18 -5.97 0.87
N LEU A 140 4.98 -4.69 1.19
CA LEU A 140 4.65 -4.18 2.51
C LEU A 140 3.14 -4.04 2.72
N VAL A 141 2.37 -4.12 1.63
CA VAL A 141 0.92 -4.06 1.59
C VAL A 141 0.43 -5.21 0.72
N ASP A 142 -0.54 -5.95 1.22
CA ASP A 142 -1.12 -7.12 0.53
C ASP A 142 -2.24 -6.71 -0.42
N ILE A 143 -3.05 -5.74 0.00
CA ILE A 143 -4.20 -5.21 -0.74
C ILE A 143 -4.14 -3.69 -0.71
N ALA A 144 -4.52 -3.06 -1.82
CA ALA A 144 -4.66 -1.61 -1.83
C ALA A 144 -6.02 -1.18 -2.35
N LEU A 145 -6.55 -0.11 -1.78
CA LEU A 145 -7.73 0.58 -2.28
C LEU A 145 -7.28 1.90 -2.91
N PHE A 146 -7.50 2.03 -4.22
CA PHE A 146 -7.13 3.21 -4.98
C PHE A 146 -8.36 3.91 -5.55
N MET A 147 -8.26 5.21 -5.71
CA MET A 147 -9.19 6.01 -6.51
C MET A 147 -8.60 6.25 -7.91
N GLU A 148 -9.40 6.01 -8.94
CA GLU A 148 -9.00 6.33 -10.32
C GLU A 148 -8.79 7.86 -10.50
N PRO A 149 -7.85 8.28 -11.35
CA PRO A 149 -7.00 7.46 -12.21
C PRO A 149 -5.77 6.88 -11.48
N VAL A 150 -5.52 5.59 -11.68
CA VAL A 150 -4.36 4.86 -11.14
C VAL A 150 -3.82 3.91 -12.19
N ASP A 151 -2.50 3.73 -12.21
CA ASP A 151 -1.87 2.71 -13.04
C ASP A 151 -2.14 1.32 -12.43
N THR A 152 -2.68 0.41 -13.25
CA THR A 152 -3.00 -0.97 -12.86
C THR A 152 -2.10 -1.99 -13.52
N GLU A 153 -1.04 -1.56 -14.22
CA GLU A 153 -0.12 -2.49 -14.87
C GLU A 153 0.53 -3.41 -13.84
N GLY A 154 0.46 -4.71 -14.10
CA GLY A 154 1.00 -5.75 -13.21
C GLY A 154 0.21 -6.02 -11.93
N LEU A 155 -0.99 -5.45 -11.79
CA LEU A 155 -1.88 -5.66 -10.67
C LEU A 155 -3.14 -6.42 -11.09
N ASP A 156 -3.56 -7.38 -10.24
CA ASP A 156 -4.92 -7.91 -10.29
C ASP A 156 -5.83 -6.94 -9.54
N TYR A 157 -6.94 -6.52 -10.15
CA TYR A 157 -7.83 -5.56 -9.52
C TYR A 157 -9.31 -5.87 -9.71
N ILE A 158 -10.11 -5.38 -8.78
CA ILE A 158 -11.58 -5.41 -8.84
C ILE A 158 -12.06 -3.97 -8.73
N ARG A 159 -12.92 -3.54 -9.65
CA ARG A 159 -13.59 -2.24 -9.53
C ARG A 159 -14.74 -2.34 -8.55
N ILE A 160 -14.78 -1.41 -7.60
CA ILE A 160 -15.94 -1.15 -6.77
C ILE A 160 -16.75 -0.01 -7.38
N THR A 161 -18.08 -0.04 -7.16
CA THR A 161 -19.01 0.91 -7.79
C THR A 161 -19.18 2.21 -7.03
N ASP A 162 -18.53 2.35 -5.88
CA ASP A 162 -18.60 3.57 -5.08
C ASP A 162 -17.90 4.72 -5.80
N CYS A 163 -18.55 5.87 -5.79
CA CYS A 163 -18.03 7.09 -6.38
C CYS A 163 -17.85 8.14 -5.29
N ASP A 164 -16.69 8.75 -5.26
CA ASP A 164 -16.45 9.92 -4.41
C ASP A 164 -16.97 11.18 -5.09
N HIS A 165 -17.42 12.11 -4.27
CA HIS A 165 -17.80 13.44 -4.72
C HIS A 165 -16.79 14.46 -4.22
N TRP A 166 -16.44 15.39 -5.06
CA TRP A 166 -15.67 16.56 -4.65
C TRP A 166 -16.46 17.37 -3.63
N CYS A 167 -15.84 17.66 -2.52
CA CYS A 167 -16.40 18.52 -1.49
C CYS A 167 -15.39 19.60 -1.08
N VAL A 168 -15.90 20.67 -0.51
CA VAL A 168 -15.09 21.74 0.08
C VAL A 168 -15.24 21.64 1.59
N GLY A 169 -14.12 21.32 2.27
CA GLY A 169 -14.04 21.43 3.72
C GLY A 169 -13.85 22.89 4.12
N MET A 170 -14.61 23.35 5.11
CA MET A 170 -14.55 24.72 5.63
C MET A 170 -14.96 24.76 7.10
N ARG A 171 -14.66 25.86 7.75
CA ARG A 171 -15.11 26.09 9.13
C ARG A 171 -16.63 26.21 9.19
N PRO A 172 -17.26 25.77 10.29
CA PRO A 172 -18.72 25.88 10.44
C PRO A 172 -19.25 27.32 10.41
N ASP A 173 -18.39 28.29 10.73
CA ASP A 173 -18.72 29.73 10.74
C ASP A 173 -18.44 30.43 9.41
N ASP A 174 -17.94 29.71 8.38
CA ASP A 174 -17.80 30.29 7.03
C ASP A 174 -19.19 30.47 6.39
N PRO A 175 -19.47 31.65 5.79
CA PRO A 175 -20.74 31.91 5.10
C PRO A 175 -21.10 30.91 4.01
N LEU A 176 -20.11 30.23 3.44
CA LEU A 176 -20.35 29.18 2.45
C LEU A 176 -20.92 27.89 3.06
N ALA A 177 -20.77 27.67 4.37
CA ALA A 177 -21.27 26.48 5.04
C ALA A 177 -22.82 26.41 5.05
N GLU A 178 -23.52 27.53 4.85
CA GLU A 178 -24.97 27.58 4.73
C GLU A 178 -25.50 27.16 3.34
N LYS A 179 -24.60 27.01 2.35
CA LYS A 179 -24.99 26.63 0.99
C LYS A 179 -25.16 25.11 0.86
N GLU A 180 -26.19 24.69 0.19
CA GLU A 180 -26.42 23.28 -0.14
C GLU A 180 -25.32 22.71 -1.05
N PHE A 181 -24.78 23.52 -1.96
CA PHE A 181 -23.63 23.17 -2.82
C PHE A 181 -22.78 24.39 -3.13
N ILE A 182 -21.49 24.13 -3.32
CA ILE A 182 -20.50 25.16 -3.63
C ILE A 182 -20.24 25.16 -5.15
N ARG A 183 -20.27 26.33 -5.74
CA ARG A 183 -19.92 26.56 -7.14
C ARG A 183 -18.48 27.07 -7.24
N LYS A 184 -17.85 26.88 -8.38
CA LYS A 184 -16.48 27.35 -8.61
C LYS A 184 -16.31 28.86 -8.39
N GLU A 185 -17.35 29.65 -8.74
CA GLU A 185 -17.36 31.10 -8.56
C GLU A 185 -17.27 31.51 -7.09
N ASP A 186 -17.78 30.69 -6.18
CA ASP A 186 -17.77 30.93 -4.74
C ASP A 186 -16.35 30.81 -4.13
N LEU A 187 -15.47 30.12 -4.83
CA LEU A 187 -14.10 29.83 -4.38
C LEU A 187 -13.07 30.82 -4.92
N ILE A 188 -13.44 31.60 -5.95
CA ILE A 188 -12.54 32.60 -6.53
C ILE A 188 -12.27 33.73 -5.51
N GLY A 189 -10.97 34.02 -5.32
CA GLY A 189 -10.52 35.04 -4.38
C GLY A 189 -10.48 34.64 -2.92
N LYS A 190 -10.83 33.37 -2.61
CA LYS A 190 -10.64 32.79 -1.27
C LYS A 190 -9.32 32.05 -1.18
N PRO A 191 -8.65 32.05 -0.02
CA PRO A 191 -7.48 31.21 0.22
C PRO A 191 -7.92 29.74 0.24
N LEU A 192 -7.30 28.90 -0.59
CA LEU A 192 -7.64 27.49 -0.74
C LEU A 192 -6.47 26.60 -0.35
N ILE A 193 -6.78 25.45 0.22
CA ILE A 193 -5.85 24.33 0.38
C ILE A 193 -6.21 23.29 -0.69
N LEU A 194 -5.26 23.01 -1.59
CA LEU A 194 -5.48 22.05 -2.67
C LEU A 194 -4.69 20.75 -2.44
N PRO A 195 -5.15 19.65 -3.04
CA PRO A 195 -4.37 18.42 -3.08
C PRO A 195 -3.02 18.65 -3.79
N GLU A 196 -1.96 18.04 -3.27
CA GLU A 196 -0.61 18.13 -3.86
C GLU A 196 -0.47 17.31 -5.15
N ARG A 197 -1.23 16.23 -5.28
CA ARG A 197 -1.10 15.27 -6.37
C ARG A 197 -1.46 15.91 -7.73
N VAL A 198 -0.51 15.84 -8.68
CA VAL A 198 -0.62 16.49 -9.99
C VAL A 198 -1.87 16.07 -10.78
N ASN A 199 -2.18 14.76 -10.80
CA ASN A 199 -3.36 14.26 -11.52
C ASN A 199 -4.66 14.85 -10.94
N VAL A 200 -4.74 14.95 -9.61
CA VAL A 200 -5.88 15.54 -8.90
C VAL A 200 -6.00 17.04 -9.16
N GLN A 201 -4.86 17.74 -9.15
CA GLN A 201 -4.84 19.17 -9.55
C GLN A 201 -5.28 19.37 -10.99
N SER A 202 -4.93 18.45 -11.89
CA SER A 202 -5.35 18.51 -13.29
C SER A 202 -6.87 18.37 -13.44
N GLU A 203 -7.52 17.52 -12.65
CA GLU A 203 -8.99 17.41 -12.61
C GLU A 203 -9.63 18.72 -12.12
N LEU A 204 -9.10 19.28 -11.03
CA LEU A 204 -9.55 20.58 -10.53
C LEU A 204 -9.34 21.69 -11.56
N ALA A 205 -8.18 21.72 -12.23
CA ALA A 205 -7.90 22.70 -13.28
C ALA A 205 -8.89 22.56 -14.44
N ASN A 206 -9.25 21.34 -14.83
CA ASN A 206 -10.28 21.10 -15.84
C ASN A 206 -11.66 21.61 -15.40
N TRP A 207 -12.04 21.36 -14.14
CA TRP A 207 -13.31 21.83 -13.59
C TRP A 207 -13.39 23.36 -13.51
N PHE A 208 -12.35 24.02 -13.03
CA PHE A 208 -12.28 25.48 -12.96
C PHE A 208 -12.14 26.13 -14.35
N GLY A 209 -11.48 25.42 -15.30
CA GLY A 209 -11.18 25.93 -16.63
C GLY A 209 -10.32 27.20 -16.57
N LYS A 210 -10.77 28.29 -17.25
CA LYS A 210 -10.04 29.54 -17.30
C LYS A 210 -9.88 30.23 -15.93
N ASP A 211 -10.72 29.88 -14.97
CA ASP A 211 -10.72 30.50 -13.65
C ASP A 211 -9.71 29.87 -12.70
N PHE A 212 -9.09 28.74 -13.07
CA PHE A 212 -8.08 28.08 -12.24
C PHE A 212 -6.90 29.01 -11.90
N SER A 213 -6.48 29.84 -12.84
CA SER A 213 -5.41 30.82 -12.64
C SER A 213 -5.78 31.98 -11.68
N LYS A 214 -7.04 32.11 -11.32
CA LYS A 214 -7.54 33.14 -10.39
C LYS A 214 -7.63 32.63 -8.95
N LEU A 215 -7.38 31.32 -8.73
CA LEU A 215 -7.43 30.75 -7.39
C LEU A 215 -6.26 31.25 -6.55
N GLN A 216 -6.54 31.53 -5.28
CA GLN A 216 -5.53 31.83 -4.27
C GLN A 216 -5.16 30.57 -3.53
N ILE A 217 -4.13 29.86 -4.01
CA ILE A 217 -3.64 28.64 -3.35
C ILE A 217 -2.77 29.07 -2.18
N ALA A 218 -3.28 28.90 -0.95
CA ALA A 218 -2.57 29.21 0.27
C ALA A 218 -1.63 28.08 0.67
N PHE A 219 -2.10 26.83 0.56
CA PHE A 219 -1.34 25.63 0.90
C PHE A 219 -1.67 24.48 -0.06
N THR A 220 -0.79 23.50 -0.13
CA THR A 220 -1.06 22.18 -0.69
C THR A 220 -0.91 21.11 0.37
N SER A 221 -1.71 20.05 0.31
CA SER A 221 -1.64 18.93 1.23
C SER A 221 -1.74 17.61 0.49
N ASN A 222 -1.01 16.61 0.95
CA ASN A 222 -1.05 15.26 0.39
C ASN A 222 -2.26 14.45 0.89
N LEU A 223 -2.79 14.76 2.09
CA LEU A 223 -3.94 14.11 2.71
C LEU A 223 -4.90 15.16 3.28
N GLY A 224 -6.19 14.82 3.35
CA GLY A 224 -7.25 15.73 3.75
C GLY A 224 -7.29 16.04 5.24
N THR A 225 -6.90 15.09 6.10
CA THR A 225 -7.01 15.23 7.57
C THR A 225 -6.29 16.48 8.09
N ASN A 226 -5.03 16.67 7.75
CA ASN A 226 -4.28 17.86 8.18
C ASN A 226 -4.78 19.14 7.50
N ALA A 227 -5.20 19.05 6.24
CA ALA A 227 -5.80 20.17 5.54
C ALA A 227 -7.06 20.67 6.25
N GLY A 228 -7.91 19.75 6.71
CA GLY A 228 -9.12 20.09 7.48
C GLY A 228 -8.84 20.76 8.83
N VAL A 229 -7.67 20.52 9.46
CA VAL A 229 -7.27 21.21 10.69
C VAL A 229 -6.74 22.63 10.41
N MET A 230 -6.18 22.84 9.20
CA MET A 230 -5.60 24.13 8.79
C MET A 230 -6.62 25.08 8.17
N ALA A 231 -7.78 24.58 7.76
CA ALA A 231 -8.88 25.38 7.21
C ALA A 231 -9.67 26.10 8.32
#